data_8792bf169ffe97dfe1da8b1a5cba5f45
#
_entry.id   8792bf169ffe97dfe1da8b1a5cba5f45
#
_cell.length_a   1.000
_cell.length_b   1.000
_cell.length_c   1.000
_cell.angle_alpha   90.00
_cell.angle_beta   90.00
_cell.angle_gamma   90.00
#
_symmetry.space_group_name_H-M   'P 1'
#
loop_
_entity.id
_entity.type
_entity.pdbx_description
1 polymer ?
#
loop_
_entity_poly.entity_id
_entity_poly.type
_entity_poly.pdbx_seq_one_letter_code
_entity_poly.pdbx_strand_id
1 'polypeptide(L)'
;DDLARRIAGRILGIAIVVGAVVLGIWTWRDLYRFPRTDDAYVRANTIGIAPHVGGPIVELHVVDNQRVAQGELLFVVDPRPFQSMVDKAKATLELTNLEIRGYQHAVDAAQATLAQREAEAAYAKQYLGRIEPLLGRKFVTPNDVFEAKTRATAAEAKVAEARFELSRARNELGQLGDVNARRQAAEAELYDAELDLSYCWVRAPFDGYVTNLNIAVGEYANQGRQVF
;
A
#
# COMPACT_ATOMS: atom_id res chain seq x y z
N ASP A 1 68.01 56.64 59.20
CA ASP A 1 67.65 56.27 57.75
C ASP A 1 67.17 54.81 57.58
N ASP A 2 67.57 53.90 58.48
CA ASP A 2 67.19 52.49 58.36
C ASP A 2 65.73 52.20 58.67
N LEU A 3 65.09 53.00 59.53
CA LEU A 3 63.66 52.79 59.83
C LEU A 3 62.77 53.16 58.67
N ALA A 4 63.06 54.22 57.92
CA ALA A 4 62.34 54.66 56.74
C ALA A 4 62.46 53.65 55.60
N ARG A 5 63.66 53.04 55.41
CA ARG A 5 63.85 51.96 54.40
C ARG A 5 63.05 50.65 54.70
N ARG A 6 62.98 50.31 56.01
CA ARG A 6 62.20 49.14 56.48
C ARG A 6 60.67 49.34 56.31
N ILE A 7 60.19 50.57 56.58
CA ILE A 7 58.78 50.92 56.38
C ILE A 7 58.47 50.97 54.88
N ALA A 8 59.33 51.59 54.05
CA ALA A 8 59.13 51.61 52.59
C ALA A 8 59.13 50.21 51.98
N GLY A 9 60.01 49.29 52.43
CA GLY A 9 60.04 47.92 51.99
C GLY A 9 58.79 47.15 52.38
N ARG A 10 58.22 47.37 53.57
CA ARG A 10 56.94 46.77 54.00
C ARG A 10 55.75 47.29 53.20
N ILE A 11 55.68 48.58 52.90
CA ILE A 11 54.66 49.22 52.12
C ILE A 11 54.71 48.66 50.68
N LEU A 12 55.89 48.56 50.10
CA LEU A 12 56.08 47.99 48.77
C LEU A 12 55.64 46.51 48.68
N GLY A 13 56.01 45.70 49.72
CA GLY A 13 55.60 44.32 49.82
C GLY A 13 54.10 44.15 49.92
N ILE A 14 53.44 45.01 50.75
CA ILE A 14 51.96 44.95 50.83
C ILE A 14 51.29 45.37 49.50
N ALA A 15 51.84 46.40 48.86
CA ALA A 15 51.33 46.87 47.57
C ALA A 15 51.40 45.75 46.47
N ILE A 16 52.50 44.98 46.45
CA ILE A 16 52.66 43.85 45.51
C ILE A 16 51.65 42.74 45.82
N VAL A 17 51.48 42.39 47.11
CA VAL A 17 50.52 41.35 47.50
C VAL A 17 49.07 41.76 47.16
N VAL A 18 48.71 43.03 47.48
CA VAL A 18 47.38 43.57 47.12
C VAL A 18 47.17 43.56 45.59
N GLY A 19 48.17 43.98 44.82
CA GLY A 19 48.14 43.95 43.36
C GLY A 19 47.98 42.55 42.81
N ALA A 20 48.69 41.56 43.37
CA ALA A 20 48.52 40.14 42.95
C ALA A 20 47.14 39.57 43.28
N VAL A 21 46.58 39.92 44.43
CA VAL A 21 45.20 39.48 44.81
C VAL A 21 44.18 40.14 43.91
N VAL A 22 44.32 41.43 43.61
CA VAL A 22 43.40 42.12 42.68
C VAL A 22 43.48 41.52 41.27
N LEU A 23 44.66 41.24 40.75
CA LEU A 23 44.84 40.55 39.44
C LEU A 23 44.31 39.15 39.48
N GLY A 24 44.51 38.42 40.59
CA GLY A 24 43.94 37.05 40.74
C GLY A 24 42.40 37.04 40.71
N ILE A 25 41.80 38.01 41.46
CA ILE A 25 40.32 38.15 41.44
C ILE A 25 39.83 38.57 40.06
N TRP A 26 40.54 39.47 39.40
CA TRP A 26 40.12 39.90 38.04
C TRP A 26 40.24 38.82 36.99
N THR A 27 41.33 38.05 36.97
CA THR A 27 41.53 36.93 36.10
C THR A 27 40.51 35.79 36.37
N TRP A 28 40.25 35.49 37.67
CA TRP A 28 39.23 34.54 38.07
C TRP A 28 37.85 34.95 37.54
N ARG A 29 37.49 36.26 37.72
CA ARG A 29 36.21 36.78 37.26
C ARG A 29 36.07 36.76 35.73
N ASP A 30 37.17 37.01 35.01
CA ASP A 30 37.20 36.97 33.54
C ASP A 30 37.05 35.53 33.02
N LEU A 31 37.75 34.55 33.59
CA LEU A 31 37.61 33.13 33.26
C LEU A 31 36.22 32.62 33.57
N TYR A 32 35.60 33.09 34.65
CA TYR A 32 34.24 32.62 35.03
C TYR A 32 33.15 33.25 34.18
N ARG A 33 33.35 34.47 33.68
CA ARG A 33 32.40 35.15 32.79
C ARG A 33 32.47 34.70 31.34
N PHE A 34 33.66 34.30 30.90
CA PHE A 34 33.89 33.89 29.51
C PHE A 34 34.54 32.51 29.45
N PRO A 35 33.78 31.45 29.80
CA PRO A 35 34.30 30.09 29.67
C PRO A 35 34.68 29.84 28.22
N ARG A 36 35.91 29.52 27.95
CA ARG A 36 36.40 29.12 26.61
C ARG A 36 36.43 27.62 26.56
N THR A 37 35.87 27.06 25.52
CA THR A 37 35.97 25.64 25.22
C THR A 37 36.36 25.47 23.76
N ASP A 38 37.33 24.62 23.51
CA ASP A 38 37.77 24.25 22.16
C ASP A 38 37.01 22.99 21.66
N ASP A 39 36.23 22.34 22.56
CA ASP A 39 35.47 21.11 22.29
C ASP A 39 33.97 21.34 22.09
N ALA A 40 33.56 22.56 21.73
CA ALA A 40 32.16 22.84 21.44
C ALA A 40 31.81 22.40 20.01
N TYR A 41 30.86 21.48 19.87
CA TYR A 41 30.32 21.09 18.57
C TYR A 41 28.79 21.15 18.57
N VAL A 42 28.24 21.57 17.46
CA VAL A 42 26.81 21.61 17.24
C VAL A 42 26.37 20.24 16.64
N ARG A 43 25.41 19.58 17.29
CA ARG A 43 24.75 18.40 16.75
C ARG A 43 23.35 18.78 16.29
N ALA A 44 23.00 18.38 15.11
CA ALA A 44 21.64 18.44 14.59
C ALA A 44 21.12 17.01 14.36
N ASN A 45 19.80 16.83 14.47
CA ASN A 45 19.18 15.59 14.07
C ASN A 45 19.17 15.56 12.54
N THR A 46 19.84 14.56 11.96
CA THR A 46 19.85 14.32 10.52
C THR A 46 19.11 13.03 10.22
N ILE A 47 18.28 13.05 9.20
CA ILE A 47 17.58 11.86 8.66
C ILE A 47 17.99 11.73 7.21
N GLY A 48 18.46 10.55 6.83
CA GLY A 48 18.77 10.28 5.44
C GLY A 48 17.51 10.05 4.62
N ILE A 49 17.40 10.74 3.51
CA ILE A 49 16.32 10.55 2.55
C ILE A 49 16.69 9.43 1.59
N ALA A 50 15.85 8.40 1.52
CA ALA A 50 15.99 7.30 0.59
C ALA A 50 14.71 7.17 -0.25
N PRO A 51 14.82 6.98 -1.57
CA PRO A 51 13.66 6.77 -2.41
C PRO A 51 13.04 5.40 -2.11
N HIS A 52 11.71 5.32 -2.19
CA HIS A 52 10.96 4.06 -2.06
C HIS A 52 11.00 3.22 -3.34
N VAL A 53 11.29 3.83 -4.48
CA VAL A 53 11.42 3.17 -5.79
C VAL A 53 12.77 3.48 -6.43
N GLY A 54 13.28 2.54 -7.23
CA GLY A 54 14.56 2.69 -7.94
C GLY A 54 14.38 3.21 -9.36
N GLY A 55 15.26 4.10 -9.80
CA GLY A 55 15.24 4.61 -11.17
C GLY A 55 16.14 5.81 -11.38
N PRO A 56 16.32 6.28 -12.62
CA PRO A 56 17.08 7.49 -12.90
C PRO A 56 16.36 8.74 -12.38
N ILE A 57 17.11 9.68 -11.81
CA ILE A 57 16.60 10.98 -11.39
C ILE A 57 16.40 11.85 -12.62
N VAL A 58 15.19 12.30 -12.86
CA VAL A 58 14.85 13.16 -14.02
C VAL A 58 14.78 14.63 -13.66
N GLU A 59 14.44 14.95 -12.41
CA GLU A 59 14.37 16.32 -11.91
C GLU A 59 14.94 16.40 -10.50
N LEU A 60 15.67 17.47 -10.22
CA LEU A 60 16.20 17.80 -8.90
C LEU A 60 15.81 19.25 -8.58
N HIS A 61 15.04 19.45 -7.51
CA HIS A 61 14.43 20.73 -7.16
C HIS A 61 15.13 21.44 -5.99
N VAL A 62 16.15 20.80 -5.41
CA VAL A 62 16.85 21.34 -4.22
C VAL A 62 18.34 21.41 -4.47
N VAL A 63 19.00 22.31 -3.73
CA VAL A 63 20.45 22.45 -3.70
C VAL A 63 20.96 22.25 -2.27
N ASP A 64 22.26 21.97 -2.14
CA ASP A 64 22.88 21.79 -0.83
C ASP A 64 22.74 23.04 0.03
N ASN A 65 22.48 22.86 1.34
CA ASN A 65 22.21 23.92 2.32
C ASN A 65 20.91 24.71 2.09
N GLN A 66 20.01 24.26 1.23
CA GLN A 66 18.69 24.86 1.02
C GLN A 66 17.74 24.53 2.18
N ARG A 67 16.98 25.53 2.63
CA ARG A 67 15.85 25.31 3.53
C ARG A 67 14.68 24.75 2.74
N VAL A 68 14.04 23.71 3.29
CA VAL A 68 12.86 23.05 2.70
C VAL A 68 11.75 22.97 3.72
N ALA A 69 10.52 23.08 3.27
CA ALA A 69 9.32 22.87 4.08
C ALA A 69 8.83 21.42 3.97
N GLN A 70 8.08 20.95 4.98
CA GLN A 70 7.44 19.65 4.94
C GLN A 70 6.55 19.52 3.69
N GLY A 71 6.68 18.41 2.95
CA GLY A 71 5.95 18.14 1.72
C GLY A 71 6.54 18.79 0.46
N GLU A 72 7.58 19.62 0.58
CA GLU A 72 8.27 20.21 -0.57
C GLU A 72 8.94 19.13 -1.41
N LEU A 73 8.85 19.26 -2.75
CA LEU A 73 9.41 18.29 -3.69
C LEU A 73 10.94 18.43 -3.73
N LEU A 74 11.62 17.33 -3.47
CA LEU A 74 13.09 17.27 -3.45
C LEU A 74 13.65 16.86 -4.82
N PHE A 75 13.21 15.73 -5.31
CA PHE A 75 13.59 15.20 -6.63
C PHE A 75 12.53 14.26 -7.17
N VAL A 76 12.60 13.96 -8.47
CA VAL A 76 11.69 13.07 -9.17
C VAL A 76 12.50 11.93 -9.80
N VAL A 77 12.11 10.70 -9.47
CA VAL A 77 12.55 9.47 -10.16
C VAL A 77 11.71 9.31 -11.43
N ASP A 78 12.25 8.77 -12.51
CA ASP A 78 11.53 8.59 -13.78
C ASP A 78 10.18 7.87 -13.59
N PRO A 79 9.04 8.56 -13.75
CA PRO A 79 7.73 7.97 -13.50
C PRO A 79 7.21 7.11 -14.66
N ARG A 80 7.82 7.17 -15.85
CA ARG A 80 7.31 6.50 -17.06
C ARG A 80 7.17 4.98 -16.93
N PRO A 81 8.14 4.23 -16.35
CA PRO A 81 7.96 2.80 -16.11
C PRO A 81 6.81 2.49 -15.16
N PHE A 82 6.66 3.29 -14.09
CA PHE A 82 5.61 3.12 -13.09
C PHE A 82 4.23 3.50 -13.64
N GLN A 83 4.15 4.55 -14.47
CA GLN A 83 2.91 4.87 -15.17
C GLN A 83 2.47 3.71 -16.08
N SER A 84 3.40 3.08 -16.79
CA SER A 84 3.11 1.91 -17.61
C SER A 84 2.61 0.71 -16.77
N MET A 85 3.11 0.54 -15.53
CA MET A 85 2.63 -0.47 -14.60
C MET A 85 1.19 -0.18 -14.15
N VAL A 86 0.87 1.07 -13.85
CA VAL A 86 -0.49 1.50 -13.52
C VAL A 86 -1.45 1.23 -14.68
N ASP A 87 -1.06 1.59 -15.90
CA ASP A 87 -1.90 1.37 -17.08
C ASP A 87 -2.14 -0.13 -17.35
N LYS A 88 -1.11 -0.96 -17.13
CA LYS A 88 -1.24 -2.43 -17.20
C LYS A 88 -2.16 -2.96 -16.12
N ALA A 89 -2.04 -2.53 -14.88
CA ALA A 89 -2.89 -2.98 -13.78
C ALA A 89 -4.35 -2.55 -13.99
N LYS A 90 -4.60 -1.34 -14.53
CA LYS A 90 -5.94 -0.90 -14.95
C LYS A 90 -6.54 -1.81 -16.02
N ALA A 91 -5.76 -2.15 -17.04
CA ALA A 91 -6.21 -3.07 -18.09
C ALA A 91 -6.51 -4.48 -17.52
N THR A 92 -5.71 -4.96 -16.56
CA THR A 92 -5.95 -6.23 -15.88
C THR A 92 -7.26 -6.20 -15.08
N LEU A 93 -7.53 -5.12 -14.36
CA LEU A 93 -8.79 -4.94 -13.62
C LEU A 93 -10.00 -4.94 -14.57
N GLU A 94 -9.91 -4.28 -15.71
CA GLU A 94 -10.97 -4.28 -16.73
C GLU A 94 -11.20 -5.69 -17.32
N LEU A 95 -10.14 -6.43 -17.62
CA LEU A 95 -10.24 -7.83 -18.07
C LEU A 95 -10.91 -8.69 -17.02
N THR A 96 -10.53 -8.56 -15.77
CA THR A 96 -11.13 -9.28 -14.63
C THR A 96 -12.63 -8.95 -14.50
N ASN A 97 -13.03 -7.71 -14.68
CA ASN A 97 -14.43 -7.31 -14.68
C ASN A 97 -15.22 -7.94 -15.85
N LEU A 98 -14.58 -8.06 -17.03
CA LEU A 98 -15.18 -8.77 -18.18
C LEU A 98 -15.35 -10.26 -17.91
N GLU A 99 -14.35 -10.91 -17.32
CA GLU A 99 -14.42 -12.32 -16.93
C GLU A 99 -15.54 -12.58 -15.91
N ILE A 100 -15.66 -11.74 -14.88
CA ILE A 100 -16.74 -11.86 -13.89
C ILE A 100 -18.11 -11.74 -14.55
N ARG A 101 -18.28 -10.82 -15.50
CA ARG A 101 -19.54 -10.73 -16.30
C ARG A 101 -19.78 -11.97 -17.11
N GLY A 102 -18.73 -12.58 -17.68
CA GLY A 102 -18.81 -13.86 -18.38
C GLY A 102 -19.34 -14.99 -17.47
N TYR A 103 -18.82 -15.09 -16.24
CA TYR A 103 -19.31 -16.06 -15.26
C TYR A 103 -20.76 -15.77 -14.83
N GLN A 104 -21.16 -14.49 -14.70
CA GLN A 104 -22.57 -14.14 -14.42
C GLN A 104 -23.50 -14.65 -15.51
N HIS A 105 -23.14 -14.42 -16.79
CA HIS A 105 -23.94 -14.95 -17.92
C HIS A 105 -24.00 -16.48 -17.95
N ALA A 106 -22.90 -17.15 -17.53
CA ALA A 106 -22.94 -18.62 -17.42
C ALA A 106 -23.90 -19.09 -16.32
N VAL A 107 -23.96 -18.39 -15.19
CA VAL A 107 -24.95 -18.65 -14.12
C VAL A 107 -26.38 -18.45 -14.64
N ASP A 108 -26.64 -17.34 -15.34
CA ASP A 108 -27.95 -17.02 -15.88
C ASP A 108 -28.41 -18.10 -16.91
N ALA A 109 -27.49 -18.54 -17.78
CA ALA A 109 -27.76 -19.60 -18.75
C ALA A 109 -28.07 -20.96 -18.06
N ALA A 110 -27.28 -21.32 -17.03
CA ALA A 110 -27.52 -22.54 -16.26
C ALA A 110 -28.84 -22.47 -15.49
N GLN A 111 -29.23 -21.30 -14.99
CA GLN A 111 -30.52 -21.10 -14.32
C GLN A 111 -31.70 -21.22 -15.29
N ALA A 112 -31.58 -20.69 -16.51
CA ALA A 112 -32.59 -20.85 -17.55
C ALA A 112 -32.74 -22.34 -17.96
N THR A 113 -31.61 -23.05 -18.10
CA THR A 113 -31.62 -24.49 -18.37
C THR A 113 -32.31 -25.28 -17.26
N LEU A 114 -32.02 -24.97 -15.99
CA LEU A 114 -32.68 -25.60 -14.85
C LEU A 114 -34.22 -25.38 -14.91
N ALA A 115 -34.65 -24.14 -15.14
CA ALA A 115 -36.08 -23.81 -15.25
C ALA A 115 -36.76 -24.61 -16.36
N GLN A 116 -36.12 -24.77 -17.53
CA GLN A 116 -36.62 -25.61 -18.62
C GLN A 116 -36.76 -27.08 -18.19
N ARG A 117 -35.74 -27.67 -17.52
CA ARG A 117 -35.78 -29.05 -17.05
C ARG A 117 -36.83 -29.28 -15.97
N GLU A 118 -37.03 -28.32 -15.09
CA GLU A 118 -38.08 -28.36 -14.08
C GLU A 118 -39.49 -28.33 -14.71
N ALA A 119 -39.68 -27.55 -15.78
CA ALA A 119 -40.94 -27.53 -16.50
C ALA A 119 -41.20 -28.88 -17.23
N GLU A 120 -40.16 -29.48 -17.88
CA GLU A 120 -40.26 -30.81 -18.51
C GLU A 120 -40.59 -31.90 -17.48
N ALA A 121 -39.94 -31.89 -16.32
CA ALA A 121 -40.20 -32.86 -15.25
C ALA A 121 -41.60 -32.68 -14.63
N ALA A 122 -42.05 -31.45 -14.45
CA ALA A 122 -43.39 -31.14 -13.97
C ALA A 122 -44.45 -31.68 -14.94
N TYR A 123 -44.26 -31.48 -16.26
CA TYR A 123 -45.15 -32.04 -17.28
C TYR A 123 -45.19 -33.57 -17.25
N ALA A 124 -44.03 -34.24 -17.23
CA ALA A 124 -43.93 -35.70 -17.21
C ALA A 124 -44.61 -36.29 -15.94
N LYS A 125 -44.38 -35.67 -14.78
CA LYS A 125 -45.00 -36.05 -13.51
C LYS A 125 -46.52 -35.83 -13.52
N GLN A 126 -47.00 -34.73 -14.06
CA GLN A 126 -48.43 -34.47 -14.20
C GLN A 126 -49.10 -35.47 -15.18
N TYR A 127 -48.40 -35.83 -16.29
CA TYR A 127 -48.85 -36.82 -17.20
C TYR A 127 -48.99 -38.20 -16.54
N LEU A 128 -47.95 -38.66 -15.81
CA LEU A 128 -47.98 -39.90 -15.03
C LEU A 128 -49.17 -39.89 -14.04
N GLY A 129 -49.35 -38.82 -13.25
CA GLY A 129 -50.45 -38.71 -12.30
C GLY A 129 -51.84 -38.75 -12.93
N ARG A 130 -51.97 -38.40 -14.21
CA ARG A 130 -53.25 -38.51 -14.94
C ARG A 130 -53.51 -39.92 -15.42
N ILE A 131 -52.48 -40.67 -15.92
CA ILE A 131 -52.70 -41.99 -16.54
C ILE A 131 -52.66 -43.12 -15.50
N GLU A 132 -51.89 -42.99 -14.40
CA GLU A 132 -51.73 -44.01 -13.37
C GLU A 132 -53.08 -44.48 -12.79
N PRO A 133 -54.07 -43.59 -12.43
CA PRO A 133 -55.40 -44.03 -11.99
C PRO A 133 -56.25 -44.74 -13.04
N LEU A 134 -55.96 -44.52 -14.31
CA LEU A 134 -56.71 -45.15 -15.44
C LEU A 134 -56.36 -46.63 -15.63
N LEU A 135 -55.24 -47.11 -15.13
CA LEU A 135 -54.81 -48.49 -15.17
C LEU A 135 -55.83 -49.39 -14.44
N GLY A 136 -56.32 -49.01 -13.27
CA GLY A 136 -57.31 -49.74 -12.52
C GLY A 136 -58.64 -49.82 -13.22
N ARG A 137 -58.94 -48.89 -14.14
CA ARG A 137 -60.14 -48.85 -14.98
C ARG A 137 -59.96 -49.57 -16.37
N LYS A 138 -58.76 -50.13 -16.61
CA LYS A 138 -58.34 -50.78 -17.87
C LYS A 138 -58.42 -49.90 -19.14
N PHE A 139 -58.28 -48.53 -18.96
CA PHE A 139 -58.26 -47.60 -20.09
C PHE A 139 -56.82 -47.37 -20.63
N VAL A 140 -55.81 -47.83 -19.93
CA VAL A 140 -54.41 -47.80 -20.33
C VAL A 140 -53.74 -49.13 -20.01
N THR A 141 -52.66 -49.46 -20.71
CA THR A 141 -51.91 -50.69 -20.47
C THR A 141 -50.87 -50.52 -19.37
N PRO A 142 -50.45 -51.63 -18.71
CA PRO A 142 -49.32 -51.53 -17.72
C PRO A 142 -48.05 -50.97 -18.35
N ASN A 143 -47.81 -51.21 -19.63
CA ASN A 143 -46.69 -50.70 -20.39
C ASN A 143 -46.74 -49.16 -20.54
N ASP A 144 -47.91 -48.58 -20.79
CA ASP A 144 -48.11 -47.14 -20.91
C ASP A 144 -47.76 -46.44 -19.59
N VAL A 145 -48.19 -47.01 -18.46
CA VAL A 145 -47.84 -46.44 -17.10
C VAL A 145 -46.38 -46.61 -16.81
N PHE A 146 -45.78 -47.77 -17.16
CA PHE A 146 -44.33 -48.00 -17.00
C PHE A 146 -43.48 -46.99 -17.80
N GLU A 147 -43.88 -46.75 -19.08
CA GLU A 147 -43.19 -45.76 -19.92
C GLU A 147 -43.30 -44.33 -19.36
N ALA A 148 -44.50 -43.94 -18.94
CA ALA A 148 -44.71 -42.63 -18.33
C ALA A 148 -43.90 -42.43 -17.01
N LYS A 149 -43.83 -43.50 -16.19
CA LYS A 149 -43.00 -43.49 -14.97
C LYS A 149 -41.51 -43.36 -15.29
N THR A 150 -41.06 -44.13 -16.30
CA THR A 150 -39.66 -44.04 -16.75
C THR A 150 -39.32 -42.65 -17.29
N ARG A 151 -40.23 -42.03 -18.06
CA ARG A 151 -40.08 -40.66 -18.55
C ARG A 151 -40.01 -39.64 -17.40
N ALA A 152 -40.87 -39.77 -16.38
CA ALA A 152 -40.87 -38.90 -15.22
C ALA A 152 -39.57 -39.03 -14.44
N THR A 153 -39.08 -40.25 -14.16
CA THR A 153 -37.83 -40.49 -13.48
C THR A 153 -36.63 -39.95 -14.29
N ALA A 154 -36.60 -40.13 -15.59
CA ALA A 154 -35.56 -39.60 -16.47
C ALA A 154 -35.55 -38.07 -16.50
N ALA A 155 -36.73 -37.42 -16.47
CA ALA A 155 -36.83 -35.97 -16.39
C ALA A 155 -36.37 -35.44 -15.04
N GLU A 156 -36.67 -36.11 -13.93
CA GLU A 156 -36.17 -35.76 -12.60
C GLU A 156 -34.63 -35.87 -12.52
N ALA A 157 -34.03 -36.90 -13.15
CA ALA A 157 -32.57 -37.02 -13.23
C ALA A 157 -31.94 -35.85 -13.99
N LYS A 158 -32.55 -35.35 -15.08
CA LYS A 158 -32.10 -34.17 -15.81
C LYS A 158 -32.22 -32.88 -14.99
N VAL A 159 -33.24 -32.78 -14.12
CA VAL A 159 -33.31 -31.65 -13.16
C VAL A 159 -32.14 -31.68 -12.18
N ALA A 160 -31.80 -32.86 -11.65
CA ALA A 160 -30.66 -33.01 -10.75
C ALA A 160 -29.35 -32.62 -11.45
N GLU A 161 -29.13 -33.06 -12.67
CA GLU A 161 -27.97 -32.65 -13.50
C GLU A 161 -27.92 -31.14 -13.68
N ALA A 162 -29.00 -30.49 -14.09
CA ALA A 162 -29.06 -29.05 -14.29
C ALA A 162 -28.83 -28.27 -12.98
N ARG A 163 -29.24 -28.80 -11.82
CA ARG A 163 -28.93 -28.22 -10.49
C ARG A 163 -27.45 -28.27 -10.18
N PHE A 164 -26.77 -29.37 -10.50
CA PHE A 164 -25.32 -29.47 -10.33
C PHE A 164 -24.58 -28.48 -11.22
N GLU A 165 -24.99 -28.34 -12.49
CA GLU A 165 -24.40 -27.38 -13.42
C GLU A 165 -24.59 -25.92 -12.92
N LEU A 166 -25.77 -25.57 -12.42
CA LEU A 166 -26.01 -24.26 -11.81
C LEU A 166 -25.12 -24.03 -10.57
N SER A 167 -25.00 -25.05 -9.73
CA SER A 167 -24.13 -24.97 -8.53
C SER A 167 -22.68 -24.78 -8.93
N ARG A 168 -22.20 -25.49 -9.95
CA ARG A 168 -20.87 -25.35 -10.52
C ARG A 168 -20.63 -23.94 -11.04
N ALA A 169 -21.54 -23.43 -11.89
CA ALA A 169 -21.41 -22.07 -12.42
C ALA A 169 -21.39 -21.00 -11.32
N ARG A 170 -22.18 -21.17 -10.26
CA ARG A 170 -22.16 -20.27 -9.09
C ARG A 170 -20.84 -20.33 -8.33
N ASN A 171 -20.26 -21.53 -8.18
CA ASN A 171 -18.96 -21.68 -7.53
C ASN A 171 -17.82 -21.07 -8.36
N GLU A 172 -17.89 -21.17 -9.69
CA GLU A 172 -16.93 -20.53 -10.60
C GLU A 172 -17.02 -19.00 -10.57
N LEU A 173 -18.23 -18.46 -10.47
CA LEU A 173 -18.44 -17.02 -10.28
C LEU A 173 -17.89 -16.52 -8.93
N GLY A 174 -18.08 -17.28 -7.86
CA GLY A 174 -17.78 -16.88 -6.51
C GLY A 174 -18.77 -15.85 -5.95
N GLN A 175 -18.30 -14.99 -5.05
CA GLN A 175 -19.12 -13.90 -4.52
C GLN A 175 -19.30 -12.78 -5.55
N LEU A 176 -20.48 -12.16 -5.53
CA LEU A 176 -20.81 -11.05 -6.44
C LEU A 176 -20.35 -9.70 -5.88
N GLY A 177 -20.07 -8.77 -6.78
CA GLY A 177 -19.75 -7.38 -6.45
C GLY A 177 -18.34 -7.17 -5.92
N ASP A 178 -18.20 -6.20 -5.02
CA ASP A 178 -16.89 -5.73 -4.53
C ASP A 178 -16.13 -6.75 -3.67
N VAL A 179 -16.81 -7.80 -3.22
CA VAL A 179 -16.20 -8.90 -2.43
C VAL A 179 -15.71 -10.06 -3.31
N ASN A 180 -15.77 -9.94 -4.64
CA ASN A 180 -15.23 -10.96 -5.52
C ASN A 180 -13.71 -11.00 -5.41
N ALA A 181 -13.16 -12.17 -5.04
CA ALA A 181 -11.74 -12.32 -4.77
C ALA A 181 -10.84 -11.99 -5.97
N ARG A 182 -11.30 -12.28 -7.21
CA ARG A 182 -10.55 -11.94 -8.44
C ARG A 182 -10.46 -10.43 -8.61
N ARG A 183 -11.57 -9.74 -8.39
CA ARG A 183 -11.64 -8.29 -8.48
C ARG A 183 -10.77 -7.63 -7.41
N GLN A 184 -10.86 -8.09 -6.16
CA GLN A 184 -10.03 -7.58 -5.05
C GLN A 184 -8.53 -7.77 -5.33
N ALA A 185 -8.13 -8.90 -5.92
CA ALA A 185 -6.74 -9.12 -6.29
C ALA A 185 -6.26 -8.11 -7.34
N ALA A 186 -7.06 -7.88 -8.40
CA ALA A 186 -6.73 -6.92 -9.44
C ALA A 186 -6.76 -5.46 -8.93
N GLU A 187 -7.65 -5.12 -8.00
CA GLU A 187 -7.68 -3.81 -7.33
C GLU A 187 -6.46 -3.60 -6.43
N ALA A 188 -5.99 -4.64 -5.74
CA ALA A 188 -4.77 -4.59 -4.94
C ALA A 188 -3.52 -4.37 -5.84
N GLU A 189 -3.42 -5.08 -6.98
CA GLU A 189 -2.34 -4.85 -7.95
C GLU A 189 -2.34 -3.41 -8.49
N LEU A 190 -3.52 -2.86 -8.76
CA LEU A 190 -3.65 -1.47 -9.19
C LEU A 190 -3.20 -0.50 -8.11
N TYR A 191 -3.65 -0.72 -6.87
CA TYR A 191 -3.26 0.11 -5.74
C TYR A 191 -1.74 0.10 -5.50
N ASP A 192 -1.09 -1.07 -5.57
CA ASP A 192 0.36 -1.20 -5.43
C ASP A 192 1.10 -0.43 -6.54
N ALA A 193 0.62 -0.55 -7.79
CA ALA A 193 1.21 0.19 -8.91
C ALA A 193 1.04 1.71 -8.78
N GLU A 194 -0.12 2.19 -8.29
CA GLU A 194 -0.38 3.60 -8.04
C GLU A 194 0.47 4.13 -6.87
N LEU A 195 0.69 3.31 -5.86
CA LEU A 195 1.55 3.62 -4.72
C LEU A 195 3.01 3.78 -5.18
N ASP A 196 3.53 2.83 -5.96
CA ASP A 196 4.88 2.92 -6.52
C ASP A 196 5.06 4.15 -7.42
N LEU A 197 4.05 4.46 -8.24
CA LEU A 197 4.05 5.68 -9.03
C LEU A 197 4.11 6.92 -8.13
N SER A 198 3.36 6.95 -7.03
CA SER A 198 3.37 8.07 -6.09
C SER A 198 4.74 8.30 -5.45
N TYR A 199 5.50 7.23 -5.24
CA TYR A 199 6.85 7.27 -4.68
C TYR A 199 7.92 7.82 -5.63
N CYS A 200 7.60 8.03 -6.91
CA CYS A 200 8.51 8.70 -7.84
C CYS A 200 8.75 10.17 -7.46
N TRP A 201 7.81 10.82 -6.76
CA TRP A 201 7.94 12.20 -6.28
C TRP A 201 8.40 12.20 -4.83
N VAL A 202 9.71 12.28 -4.62
CA VAL A 202 10.30 12.29 -3.28
C VAL A 202 10.15 13.66 -2.65
N ARG A 203 9.52 13.71 -1.48
CA ARG A 203 9.21 14.95 -0.75
C ARG A 203 9.85 14.99 0.62
N ALA A 204 10.07 16.21 1.14
CA ALA A 204 10.60 16.43 2.48
C ALA A 204 9.62 15.93 3.56
N PRO A 205 10.03 15.07 4.49
CA PRO A 205 9.17 14.56 5.55
C PRO A 205 8.89 15.58 6.67
N PHE A 206 9.72 16.62 6.80
CA PHE A 206 9.62 17.70 7.82
C PHE A 206 10.36 18.95 7.35
N ASP A 207 10.16 20.04 8.07
CA ASP A 207 10.88 21.30 7.82
C ASP A 207 12.36 21.17 8.22
N GLY A 208 13.28 21.54 7.34
CA GLY A 208 14.70 21.40 7.61
C GLY A 208 15.60 22.06 6.59
N TYR A 209 16.85 21.63 6.60
CA TYR A 209 17.87 22.01 5.63
C TYR A 209 18.41 20.76 4.94
N VAL A 210 18.55 20.80 3.64
CA VAL A 210 19.22 19.74 2.85
C VAL A 210 20.73 19.85 3.11
N THR A 211 21.36 18.74 3.43
CA THR A 211 22.82 18.67 3.64
C THR A 211 23.39 17.42 2.95
N ASN A 212 24.65 17.48 2.53
CA ASN A 212 25.32 16.38 1.83
C ASN A 212 24.59 15.90 0.56
N LEU A 213 24.09 16.82 -0.23
CA LEU A 213 23.42 16.51 -1.50
C LEU A 213 24.45 16.00 -2.52
N ASN A 214 24.52 14.67 -2.66
CA ASN A 214 25.47 13.97 -3.54
C ASN A 214 24.79 13.32 -4.72
N ILE A 215 23.71 13.92 -5.23
CA ILE A 215 22.98 13.39 -6.40
C ILE A 215 22.87 14.44 -7.50
N ALA A 216 22.76 13.96 -8.72
CA ALA A 216 22.59 14.77 -9.91
C ALA A 216 21.48 14.20 -10.81
N VAL A 217 20.92 15.06 -11.65
CA VAL A 217 19.98 14.62 -12.70
C VAL A 217 20.69 13.64 -13.63
N GLY A 218 20.06 12.51 -13.92
CA GLY A 218 20.61 11.38 -14.68
C GLY A 218 21.27 10.30 -13.83
N GLU A 219 21.50 10.53 -12.54
CA GLU A 219 22.01 9.50 -11.64
C GLU A 219 20.91 8.50 -11.27
N TYR A 220 21.30 7.25 -11.01
CA TYR A 220 20.38 6.18 -10.65
C TYR A 220 20.16 6.13 -9.13
N ALA A 221 18.96 6.44 -8.69
CA ALA A 221 18.54 6.30 -7.30
C ALA A 221 18.19 4.83 -7.00
N ASN A 222 18.86 4.24 -6.00
CA ASN A 222 18.58 2.87 -5.57
C ASN A 222 17.53 2.88 -4.46
N GLN A 223 16.56 1.98 -4.54
CA GLN A 223 15.53 1.80 -3.53
C GLN A 223 16.15 1.56 -2.15
N GLY A 224 15.69 2.30 -1.14
CA GLY A 224 16.13 2.17 0.25
C GLY A 224 17.57 2.63 0.54
N ARG A 225 18.33 3.07 -0.47
CA ARG A 225 19.66 3.65 -0.27
C ARG A 225 19.53 5.14 -0.01
N GLN A 226 20.10 5.59 1.10
CA GLN A 226 20.17 7.00 1.45
C GLN A 226 20.88 7.80 0.35
N VAL A 227 20.30 8.92 -0.04
CA VAL A 227 20.74 9.77 -1.15
C VAL A 227 21.39 11.04 -0.62
N PHE A 228 20.95 11.54 0.54
CA PHE A 228 21.53 12.66 1.29
C PHE A 228 21.00 12.67 2.72
#